data_1bbe1529b731e8a78fe10529a1c410a6
#
_entry.id   1bbe1529b731e8a78fe10529a1c410a6
#
_cell.length_a   1.000
_cell.length_b   1.000
_cell.length_c   1.000
_cell.angle_alpha   90.00
_cell.angle_beta   90.00
_cell.angle_gamma   90.00
#
_symmetry.space_group_name_H-M   'P 1'
#
loop_
_entity.id
_entity.type
_entity.pdbx_description
1 polymer ?
#
loop_
_entity_poly.entity_id
_entity_poly.type
_entity_poly.pdbx_seq_one_letter_code
_entity_poly.pdbx_strand_id
1 'polypeptide(L)'
;MSEKNGIVKCLIVGSGPAGYTAAIYAARAEMQPIMIEGMQPGGQLMDTNDVENYPGYPEGVNGPQMMMEFRAQAERFDTDIRSGYVTKVDFSGPTHKVWVDEKEMFEAHSIIISTGATAKWLGLKNEIRLRDLGGGVSACAVCDGFFYRGQEVALVGAGDTAAEEATYLAKMCKKVHVLVRRDEMRASKIMQQRVLDTENIEVHWNTETLDVVGDQTVEGVRIINNQTKEESTLTVTGFFVAIGHKPNTDIFKGWLDMDSTCLLYTSPSPR
;
A
#
# COMPACT_ATOMS: atom_id res chain seq x y z
N MET A 1 10.07 -28.81 18.70
CA MET A 1 11.39 -29.43 18.64
C MET A 1 12.19 -28.73 17.56
N SER A 2 13.15 -27.87 17.91
CA SER A 2 14.03 -27.20 16.95
C SER A 2 14.86 -28.23 16.20
N GLU A 3 14.95 -28.02 14.90
CA GLU A 3 15.59 -28.97 13.98
C GLU A 3 17.09 -29.23 14.27
N LYS A 4 17.54 -30.37 13.85
CA LYS A 4 18.89 -30.90 14.07
C LYS A 4 20.05 -30.04 13.52
N ASN A 5 19.79 -28.95 12.79
CA ASN A 5 20.82 -28.07 12.23
C ASN A 5 20.47 -26.56 12.31
N GLY A 6 19.41 -26.15 12.99
CA GLY A 6 19.03 -24.71 13.10
C GLY A 6 18.52 -24.07 11.79
N ILE A 7 18.29 -24.84 10.72
CA ILE A 7 17.78 -24.34 9.43
C ILE A 7 16.25 -24.34 9.45
N VAL A 8 15.66 -23.20 9.15
CA VAL A 8 14.20 -22.99 9.10
C VAL A 8 13.65 -23.59 7.81
N LYS A 9 12.54 -24.36 7.88
CA LYS A 9 11.92 -24.90 6.67
C LYS A 9 11.35 -23.80 5.79
N CYS A 10 10.61 -22.88 6.40
CA CYS A 10 9.94 -21.79 5.72
C CYS A 10 10.06 -20.50 6.55
N LEU A 11 10.72 -19.48 6.03
CA LEU A 11 10.81 -18.15 6.62
C LEU A 11 9.88 -17.19 5.84
N ILE A 12 9.00 -16.47 6.55
CA ILE A 12 8.07 -15.51 5.96
C ILE A 12 8.54 -14.11 6.33
N VAL A 13 8.72 -13.25 5.34
CA VAL A 13 9.17 -11.87 5.52
C VAL A 13 8.00 -10.92 5.26
N GLY A 14 7.49 -10.32 6.34
CA GLY A 14 6.36 -9.40 6.32
C GLY A 14 5.06 -10.01 6.86
N SER A 15 4.32 -9.21 7.62
CA SER A 15 3.13 -9.60 8.38
C SER A 15 1.84 -8.92 7.91
N GLY A 16 1.79 -8.46 6.66
CA GLY A 16 0.53 -8.02 6.06
C GLY A 16 -0.43 -9.22 5.82
N PRO A 17 -1.61 -8.98 5.23
CA PRO A 17 -2.58 -10.03 4.96
C PRO A 17 -1.99 -11.22 4.19
N ALA A 18 -1.10 -10.96 3.23
CA ALA A 18 -0.41 -11.99 2.47
C ALA A 18 0.50 -12.86 3.36
N GLY A 19 1.25 -12.22 4.28
CA GLY A 19 2.14 -12.91 5.20
C GLY A 19 1.39 -13.82 6.16
N TYR A 20 0.36 -13.32 6.84
CA TYR A 20 -0.45 -14.16 7.73
C TYR A 20 -1.18 -15.28 6.99
N THR A 21 -1.68 -15.01 5.78
CA THR A 21 -2.26 -16.09 4.95
C THR A 21 -1.23 -17.16 4.64
N ALA A 22 -0.02 -16.78 4.21
CA ALA A 22 1.06 -17.72 3.94
C ALA A 22 1.44 -18.52 5.20
N ALA A 23 1.50 -17.87 6.35
CA ALA A 23 1.82 -18.50 7.63
C ALA A 23 0.81 -19.58 8.01
N ILE A 24 -0.48 -19.29 7.89
CA ILE A 24 -1.56 -20.24 8.16
C ILE A 24 -1.41 -21.49 7.28
N TYR A 25 -1.19 -21.31 5.99
CA TYR A 25 -1.07 -22.45 5.06
C TYR A 25 0.25 -23.22 5.25
N ALA A 26 1.38 -22.55 5.48
CA ALA A 26 2.65 -23.19 5.73
C ALA A 26 2.62 -23.99 7.04
N ALA A 27 2.03 -23.44 8.10
CA ALA A 27 1.87 -24.13 9.39
C ALA A 27 0.97 -25.37 9.25
N ARG A 28 -0.17 -25.26 8.56
CA ARG A 28 -1.05 -26.41 8.28
C ARG A 28 -0.39 -27.49 7.41
N ALA A 29 0.64 -27.13 6.64
CA ALA A 29 1.46 -28.06 5.85
C ALA A 29 2.67 -28.60 6.64
N GLU A 30 2.70 -28.43 7.96
CA GLU A 30 3.78 -28.90 8.85
C GLU A 30 5.17 -28.31 8.50
N MET A 31 5.19 -27.12 7.91
CA MET A 31 6.43 -26.44 7.53
C MET A 31 7.08 -25.71 8.72
N GLN A 32 6.40 -25.61 9.86
CA GLN A 32 6.88 -24.91 11.05
C GLN A 32 7.42 -23.50 10.72
N PRO A 33 6.60 -22.63 10.14
CA PRO A 33 7.07 -21.35 9.64
C PRO A 33 7.51 -20.41 10.76
N ILE A 34 8.60 -19.67 10.49
CA ILE A 34 8.95 -18.48 11.25
C ILE A 34 8.55 -17.27 10.42
N MET A 35 7.86 -16.29 11.02
CA MET A 35 7.51 -15.02 10.40
C MET A 35 8.28 -13.88 11.05
N ILE A 36 8.87 -13.01 10.24
CA ILE A 36 9.45 -11.74 10.69
C ILE A 36 8.49 -10.62 10.30
N GLU A 37 7.94 -9.91 11.30
CA GLU A 37 6.80 -9.00 11.13
C GLU A 37 7.12 -7.74 10.32
N GLY A 38 8.32 -7.22 10.39
CA GLY A 38 8.69 -5.93 9.83
C GLY A 38 8.45 -4.76 10.79
N MET A 39 8.63 -3.54 10.29
CA MET A 39 8.51 -2.31 11.09
C MET A 39 7.06 -1.99 11.48
N GLN A 40 6.10 -2.41 10.68
CA GLN A 40 4.67 -2.21 10.91
C GLN A 40 3.95 -3.55 10.88
N PRO A 41 3.84 -4.24 12.04
CA PRO A 41 3.09 -5.49 12.15
C PRO A 41 1.65 -5.31 11.68
N GLY A 42 1.17 -6.17 10.77
CA GLY A 42 -0.14 -6.05 10.16
C GLY A 42 -0.16 -5.29 8.82
N GLY A 43 0.90 -4.53 8.51
CA GLY A 43 1.06 -3.82 7.24
C GLY A 43 0.07 -2.67 7.07
N GLN A 44 -0.27 -2.32 5.82
CA GLN A 44 -1.07 -1.15 5.47
C GLN A 44 -2.48 -1.14 6.08
N LEU A 45 -3.07 -2.29 6.37
CA LEU A 45 -4.40 -2.35 7.00
C LEU A 45 -4.40 -1.83 8.45
N MET A 46 -3.24 -1.67 9.08
CA MET A 46 -3.15 -1.02 10.39
C MET A 46 -3.50 0.48 10.35
N ASP A 47 -3.39 1.10 9.17
CA ASP A 47 -3.72 2.51 8.95
C ASP A 47 -5.13 2.68 8.34
N THR A 48 -5.90 1.60 8.18
CA THR A 48 -7.24 1.61 7.58
C THR A 48 -8.30 1.49 8.66
N ASN A 49 -9.27 2.40 8.71
CA ASN A 49 -10.33 2.36 9.71
C ASN A 49 -11.30 1.21 9.43
N ASP A 50 -12.12 1.31 8.38
CA ASP A 50 -13.15 0.33 8.09
C ASP A 50 -12.83 -0.43 6.78
N VAL A 51 -12.81 -1.75 6.87
CA VAL A 51 -12.63 -2.68 5.75
C VAL A 51 -13.97 -3.36 5.47
N GLU A 52 -14.65 -2.92 4.42
CA GLU A 52 -15.97 -3.44 4.04
C GLU A 52 -15.91 -4.44 2.86
N ASN A 53 -14.75 -4.55 2.23
CA ASN A 53 -14.56 -5.31 0.98
C ASN A 53 -13.80 -6.63 1.15
N TYR A 54 -13.57 -7.09 2.39
CA TYR A 54 -12.96 -8.37 2.65
C TYR A 54 -14.03 -9.43 2.95
N PRO A 55 -14.13 -10.51 2.14
CA PRO A 55 -15.12 -11.57 2.37
C PRO A 55 -14.93 -12.24 3.74
N GLY A 56 -16.00 -12.39 4.49
CA GLY A 56 -16.01 -12.96 5.84
C GLY A 56 -16.43 -11.98 6.92
N TYR A 57 -16.49 -10.68 6.60
CA TYR A 57 -16.95 -9.62 7.50
C TYR A 57 -18.15 -8.89 6.89
N PRO A 58 -19.36 -9.42 7.00
CA PRO A 58 -20.55 -8.85 6.33
C PRO A 58 -20.93 -7.46 6.84
N GLU A 59 -20.55 -7.12 8.07
CA GLU A 59 -20.78 -5.82 8.71
C GLU A 59 -19.56 -4.89 8.63
N GLY A 60 -18.53 -5.30 7.86
CA GLY A 60 -17.22 -4.65 7.88
C GLY A 60 -16.40 -4.99 9.13
N VAL A 61 -15.16 -4.53 9.15
CA VAL A 61 -14.23 -4.71 10.28
C VAL A 61 -13.21 -3.59 10.29
N ASN A 62 -12.81 -3.15 11.47
CA ASN A 62 -11.68 -2.22 11.61
C ASN A 62 -10.37 -2.91 11.19
N GLY A 63 -9.54 -2.24 10.37
CA GLY A 63 -8.32 -2.81 9.83
C GLY A 63 -7.36 -3.36 10.88
N PRO A 64 -6.99 -2.61 11.93
CA PRO A 64 -6.21 -3.12 13.06
C PRO A 64 -6.81 -4.37 13.72
N GLN A 65 -8.12 -4.39 13.94
CA GLN A 65 -8.80 -5.56 14.52
C GLN A 65 -8.67 -6.78 13.59
N MET A 66 -8.93 -6.61 12.31
CA MET A 66 -8.80 -7.67 11.31
C MET A 66 -7.38 -8.26 11.31
N MET A 67 -6.35 -7.40 11.39
CA MET A 67 -4.97 -7.86 11.40
C MET A 67 -4.59 -8.57 12.71
N MET A 68 -5.16 -8.17 13.85
CA MET A 68 -5.03 -8.91 15.11
C MET A 68 -5.68 -10.30 15.02
N GLU A 69 -6.83 -10.41 14.38
CA GLU A 69 -7.51 -11.70 14.17
C GLU A 69 -6.69 -12.61 13.23
N PHE A 70 -6.10 -12.06 12.16
CA PHE A 70 -5.22 -12.83 11.26
C PHE A 70 -3.97 -13.31 11.98
N ARG A 71 -3.37 -12.47 12.82
CA ARG A 71 -2.26 -12.84 13.69
C ARG A 71 -2.65 -13.99 14.62
N ALA A 72 -3.75 -13.85 15.34
CA ALA A 72 -4.22 -14.88 16.26
C ALA A 72 -4.53 -16.22 15.55
N GLN A 73 -5.02 -16.14 14.31
CA GLN A 73 -5.25 -17.34 13.49
C GLN A 73 -3.92 -18.01 13.09
N ALA A 74 -2.89 -17.26 12.73
CA ALA A 74 -1.56 -17.81 12.43
C ALA A 74 -0.90 -18.42 13.67
N GLU A 75 -1.00 -17.76 14.83
CA GLU A 75 -0.51 -18.26 16.11
C GLU A 75 -1.22 -19.56 16.56
N ARG A 76 -2.51 -19.69 16.29
CA ARG A 76 -3.29 -20.91 16.57
C ARG A 76 -2.75 -22.15 15.84
N PHE A 77 -2.07 -21.97 14.73
CA PHE A 77 -1.42 -23.03 13.95
C PHE A 77 0.08 -23.13 14.23
N ASP A 78 0.54 -22.61 15.37
CA ASP A 78 1.92 -22.68 15.83
C ASP A 78 2.93 -21.98 14.90
N THR A 79 2.54 -20.91 14.21
CA THR A 79 3.48 -20.03 13.53
C THR A 79 4.33 -19.28 14.56
N ASP A 80 5.66 -19.40 14.47
CA ASP A 80 6.60 -18.61 15.29
C ASP A 80 6.71 -17.20 14.72
N ILE A 81 5.98 -16.24 15.33
CA ILE A 81 5.93 -14.85 14.90
C ILE A 81 6.94 -14.03 15.71
N ARG A 82 7.91 -13.44 15.02
CA ARG A 82 8.98 -12.65 15.64
C ARG A 82 8.95 -11.21 15.20
N SER A 83 9.07 -10.31 16.15
CA SER A 83 9.30 -8.90 15.88
C SER A 83 10.70 -8.70 15.31
N GLY A 84 10.85 -7.72 14.43
CA GLY A 84 12.12 -7.36 13.82
C GLY A 84 11.96 -6.98 12.35
N TYR A 85 13.01 -6.44 11.78
CA TYR A 85 13.05 -5.98 10.40
C TYR A 85 14.19 -6.65 9.63
N VAL A 86 13.88 -7.24 8.49
CA VAL A 86 14.90 -7.85 7.62
C VAL A 86 15.73 -6.76 6.96
N THR A 87 17.02 -6.73 7.27
CA THR A 87 17.96 -5.69 6.81
C THR A 87 18.84 -6.15 5.66
N LYS A 88 19.06 -7.49 5.54
CA LYS A 88 19.95 -8.05 4.52
C LYS A 88 19.54 -9.48 4.19
N VAL A 89 19.81 -9.89 2.96
CA VAL A 89 19.67 -11.28 2.50
C VAL A 89 20.92 -11.76 1.75
N ASP A 90 21.09 -13.07 1.71
CA ASP A 90 22.10 -13.76 0.88
C ASP A 90 21.49 -15.05 0.34
N PHE A 91 21.32 -15.12 -0.97
CA PHE A 91 20.71 -16.24 -1.68
C PHE A 91 21.73 -17.01 -2.54
N SER A 92 23.03 -16.83 -2.30
CA SER A 92 24.09 -17.47 -3.10
C SER A 92 24.30 -18.95 -2.80
N GLY A 93 23.82 -19.43 -1.64
CA GLY A 93 24.03 -20.81 -1.18
C GLY A 93 22.85 -21.75 -1.47
N PRO A 94 22.97 -23.04 -1.07
CA PRO A 94 21.88 -24.01 -1.16
C PRO A 94 20.73 -23.71 -0.19
N THR A 95 20.98 -22.88 0.80
CA THR A 95 20.02 -22.34 1.76
C THR A 95 20.09 -20.82 1.72
N HIS A 96 19.02 -20.17 2.14
CA HIS A 96 18.90 -18.72 2.12
C HIS A 96 19.21 -18.14 3.49
N LYS A 97 20.01 -17.08 3.54
CA LYS A 97 20.34 -16.38 4.77
C LYS A 97 19.64 -15.02 4.83
N VAL A 98 19.10 -14.72 5.99
CA VAL A 98 18.34 -13.49 6.25
C VAL A 98 18.79 -12.91 7.58
N TRP A 99 19.16 -11.62 7.59
CA TRP A 99 19.53 -10.88 8.80
C TRP A 99 18.40 -10.00 9.27
N VAL A 100 18.11 -10.09 10.55
CA VAL A 100 17.08 -9.31 11.24
C VAL A 100 17.76 -8.33 12.18
N ASP A 101 17.44 -7.05 12.06
CA ASP A 101 17.95 -5.93 12.87
C ASP A 101 19.49 -5.88 12.94
N GLU A 102 20.17 -6.37 11.90
CA GLU A 102 21.65 -6.50 11.84
C GLU A 102 22.27 -7.36 12.96
N LYS A 103 21.44 -8.08 13.72
CA LYS A 103 21.87 -8.82 14.93
C LYS A 103 21.68 -10.32 14.81
N GLU A 104 20.55 -10.76 14.34
CA GLU A 104 20.17 -12.17 14.27
C GLU A 104 20.18 -12.65 12.82
N MET A 105 20.72 -13.83 12.56
CA MET A 105 20.75 -14.44 11.22
C MET A 105 19.96 -15.73 11.23
N PHE A 106 19.01 -15.83 10.32
CA PHE A 106 18.26 -17.05 10.02
C PHE A 106 18.80 -17.69 8.74
N GLU A 107 18.90 -19.01 8.77
CA GLU A 107 19.15 -19.81 7.57
C GLU A 107 17.89 -20.61 7.27
N ALA A 108 17.38 -20.54 6.03
CA ALA A 108 16.10 -21.13 5.64
C ALA A 108 16.21 -21.92 4.33
N HIS A 109 15.43 -23.00 4.21
CA HIS A 109 15.28 -23.74 2.96
C HIS A 109 14.42 -23.00 1.94
N SER A 110 13.40 -22.28 2.41
CA SER A 110 12.52 -21.47 1.57
C SER A 110 12.15 -20.15 2.25
N ILE A 111 11.93 -19.12 1.43
CA ILE A 111 11.51 -17.81 1.90
C ILE A 111 10.24 -17.39 1.15
N ILE A 112 9.25 -16.92 1.88
CA ILE A 112 8.07 -16.25 1.33
C ILE A 112 8.26 -14.76 1.53
N ILE A 113 8.32 -14.01 0.43
CA ILE A 113 8.46 -12.56 0.43
C ILE A 113 7.06 -11.93 0.37
N SER A 114 6.64 -11.32 1.47
CA SER A 114 5.34 -10.64 1.63
C SER A 114 5.52 -9.23 2.21
N THR A 115 6.58 -8.54 1.77
CA THR A 115 7.00 -7.23 2.28
C THR A 115 6.10 -6.08 1.86
N GLY A 116 5.15 -6.32 0.95
CA GLY A 116 4.19 -5.33 0.50
C GLY A 116 4.82 -4.15 -0.24
N ALA A 117 4.13 -3.03 -0.18
CA ALA A 117 4.54 -1.76 -0.79
C ALA A 117 4.12 -0.60 0.09
N THR A 118 4.78 0.53 -0.04
CA THR A 118 4.47 1.76 0.66
C THR A 118 3.92 2.79 -0.33
N ALA A 119 2.80 3.41 -0.02
CA ALA A 119 2.25 4.49 -0.82
C ALA A 119 3.26 5.65 -0.92
N LYS A 120 3.34 6.24 -2.10
CA LYS A 120 4.12 7.46 -2.31
C LYS A 120 3.27 8.66 -1.92
N TRP A 121 3.89 9.60 -1.22
CA TRP A 121 3.29 10.84 -0.78
C TRP A 121 3.97 12.03 -1.46
N LEU A 122 3.32 13.18 -1.50
CA LEU A 122 3.94 14.42 -1.99
C LEU A 122 4.99 14.95 -1.00
N GLY A 123 4.88 14.59 0.27
CA GLY A 123 5.78 15.02 1.33
C GLY A 123 5.47 16.42 1.86
N LEU A 124 4.24 16.91 1.66
CA LEU A 124 3.82 18.22 2.16
C LEU A 124 3.51 18.12 3.66
N LYS A 125 3.85 19.20 4.38
CA LYS A 125 3.75 19.20 5.85
C LYS A 125 2.33 18.92 6.33
N ASN A 126 1.33 19.56 5.76
CA ASN A 126 -0.04 19.41 6.19
C ASN A 126 -0.71 18.14 5.62
N GLU A 127 -0.26 17.67 4.46
CA GLU A 127 -0.61 16.34 3.94
C GLU A 127 -0.29 15.24 4.96
N ILE A 128 0.97 15.22 5.45
CA ILE A 128 1.43 14.22 6.42
C ILE A 128 0.64 14.35 7.73
N ARG A 129 0.46 15.57 8.23
CA ARG A 129 -0.26 15.81 9.49
C ARG A 129 -1.72 15.34 9.42
N LEU A 130 -2.44 15.71 8.37
CA LEU A 130 -3.84 15.31 8.21
C LEU A 130 -4.01 13.83 7.92
N ARG A 131 -3.08 13.21 7.20
CA ARG A 131 -3.03 11.76 7.03
C ARG A 131 -2.92 11.05 8.39
N ASP A 132 -1.95 11.46 9.22
CA ASP A 132 -1.66 10.82 10.51
C ASP A 132 -2.80 11.04 11.53
N LEU A 133 -3.61 12.08 11.35
CA LEU A 133 -4.83 12.35 12.14
C LEU A 133 -6.07 11.57 11.62
N GLY A 134 -5.98 10.91 10.45
CA GLY A 134 -7.19 10.40 9.78
C GLY A 134 -8.12 11.50 9.28
N GLY A 135 -7.55 12.68 9.03
CA GLY A 135 -8.28 13.91 8.69
C GLY A 135 -8.66 14.06 7.22
N GLY A 136 -8.67 12.97 6.44
CA GLY A 136 -9.19 13.03 5.07
C GLY A 136 -8.13 13.07 3.98
N VAL A 137 -6.88 12.71 4.29
CA VAL A 137 -5.82 12.44 3.31
C VAL A 137 -5.63 10.93 3.19
N SER A 138 -5.79 10.38 1.98
CA SER A 138 -5.72 8.94 1.71
C SER A 138 -4.91 8.63 0.46
N ALA A 139 -4.38 7.41 0.36
CA ALA A 139 -3.77 6.85 -0.84
C ALA A 139 -4.55 5.63 -1.39
N CYS A 140 -5.81 5.47 -0.96
CA CYS A 140 -6.65 4.35 -1.35
C CYS A 140 -8.11 4.80 -1.53
N ALA A 141 -8.51 5.08 -2.76
CA ALA A 141 -9.89 5.49 -3.06
C ALA A 141 -10.91 4.38 -2.77
N VAL A 142 -10.53 3.12 -2.96
CA VAL A 142 -11.42 1.96 -2.70
C VAL A 142 -11.65 1.77 -1.21
N CYS A 143 -10.66 2.09 -0.38
CA CYS A 143 -10.76 1.98 1.08
C CYS A 143 -11.63 3.11 1.65
N ASP A 144 -11.35 4.35 1.29
CA ASP A 144 -11.85 5.54 1.99
C ASP A 144 -12.87 6.34 1.19
N GLY A 145 -13.04 6.05 -0.11
CA GLY A 145 -13.92 6.84 -0.99
C GLY A 145 -15.39 6.87 -0.54
N PHE A 146 -15.86 5.84 0.14
CA PHE A 146 -17.24 5.77 0.64
C PHE A 146 -17.57 6.90 1.62
N PHE A 147 -16.62 7.32 2.45
CA PHE A 147 -16.80 8.40 3.43
C PHE A 147 -17.04 9.77 2.79
N TYR A 148 -16.75 9.91 1.49
CA TYR A 148 -16.90 11.15 0.72
C TYR A 148 -18.11 11.15 -0.21
N ARG A 149 -19.07 10.26 0.03
CA ARG A 149 -20.31 10.19 -0.76
C ARG A 149 -21.04 11.54 -0.77
N GLY A 150 -21.33 12.04 -1.99
CA GLY A 150 -21.99 13.32 -2.19
C GLY A 150 -21.14 14.56 -1.91
N GLN A 151 -19.85 14.37 -1.62
CA GLN A 151 -18.90 15.46 -1.34
C GLN A 151 -17.97 15.71 -2.53
N GLU A 152 -17.23 16.80 -2.50
CA GLU A 152 -16.21 17.13 -3.48
C GLU A 152 -14.84 16.73 -2.94
N VAL A 153 -14.04 16.04 -3.78
CA VAL A 153 -12.72 15.54 -3.42
C VAL A 153 -11.68 15.94 -4.47
N ALA A 154 -10.42 16.02 -4.06
CA ALA A 154 -9.32 16.17 -4.98
C ALA A 154 -8.48 14.88 -5.01
N LEU A 155 -7.96 14.53 -6.19
CA LEU A 155 -7.05 13.41 -6.40
C LEU A 155 -5.84 13.89 -7.19
N VAL A 156 -4.64 13.64 -6.68
CA VAL A 156 -3.39 13.93 -7.41
C VAL A 156 -2.83 12.67 -8.03
N GLY A 157 -2.61 12.71 -9.33
CA GLY A 157 -2.03 11.60 -10.10
C GLY A 157 -2.39 11.65 -11.57
N ALA A 158 -1.68 10.85 -12.38
CA ALA A 158 -1.87 10.84 -13.84
C ALA A 158 -1.61 9.49 -14.49
N GLY A 159 -1.36 8.43 -13.73
CA GLY A 159 -1.20 7.05 -14.22
C GLY A 159 -2.52 6.29 -14.25
N ASP A 160 -2.48 5.01 -14.67
CA ASP A 160 -3.67 4.15 -14.71
C ASP A 160 -4.35 4.04 -13.33
N THR A 161 -3.58 3.87 -12.25
CA THR A 161 -4.11 3.86 -10.88
C THR A 161 -4.90 5.14 -10.55
N ALA A 162 -4.35 6.31 -10.91
CA ALA A 162 -5.05 7.57 -10.68
C ALA A 162 -6.36 7.68 -11.48
N ALA A 163 -6.36 7.18 -12.72
CA ALA A 163 -7.56 7.14 -13.55
C ALA A 163 -8.62 6.15 -13.02
N GLU A 164 -8.19 4.98 -12.54
CA GLU A 164 -9.07 4.00 -11.89
C GLU A 164 -9.68 4.57 -10.60
N GLU A 165 -8.87 5.15 -9.73
CA GLU A 165 -9.32 5.75 -8.48
C GLU A 165 -10.25 6.95 -8.71
N ALA A 166 -9.92 7.83 -9.68
CA ALA A 166 -10.79 8.96 -10.04
C ALA A 166 -12.16 8.49 -10.53
N THR A 167 -12.20 7.51 -11.43
CA THR A 167 -13.46 6.94 -11.94
C THR A 167 -14.22 6.14 -10.88
N TYR A 168 -13.53 5.55 -9.92
CA TYR A 168 -14.16 4.92 -8.76
C TYR A 168 -14.83 5.96 -7.86
N LEU A 169 -14.10 7.01 -7.45
CA LEU A 169 -14.61 8.12 -6.63
C LEU A 169 -15.80 8.81 -7.30
N ALA A 170 -15.76 8.99 -8.61
CA ALA A 170 -16.83 9.64 -9.37
C ALA A 170 -18.19 8.92 -9.26
N LYS A 171 -18.20 7.62 -8.96
CA LYS A 171 -19.45 6.86 -8.77
C LYS A 171 -20.21 7.28 -7.49
N MET A 172 -19.53 7.90 -6.54
CA MET A 172 -20.11 8.21 -5.23
C MET A 172 -19.93 9.67 -4.82
N CYS A 173 -18.87 10.32 -5.23
CA CYS A 173 -18.63 11.72 -4.92
C CYS A 173 -19.45 12.64 -5.81
N LYS A 174 -19.78 13.84 -5.31
CA LYS A 174 -20.43 14.88 -6.09
C LYS A 174 -19.54 15.36 -7.23
N LYS A 175 -18.25 15.53 -6.94
CA LYS A 175 -17.24 15.98 -7.91
C LYS A 175 -15.85 15.47 -7.52
N VAL A 176 -15.06 15.11 -8.52
CA VAL A 176 -13.66 14.69 -8.37
C VAL A 176 -12.77 15.64 -9.16
N HIS A 177 -11.90 16.37 -8.46
CA HIS A 177 -10.89 17.23 -9.07
C HIS A 177 -9.58 16.44 -9.24
N VAL A 178 -9.20 16.12 -10.48
CA VAL A 178 -7.98 15.37 -10.79
C VAL A 178 -6.85 16.34 -11.11
N LEU A 179 -5.81 16.35 -10.28
CA LEU A 179 -4.67 17.25 -10.40
C LEU A 179 -3.56 16.56 -11.21
N VAL A 180 -3.31 17.06 -12.40
CA VAL A 180 -2.32 16.50 -13.35
C VAL A 180 -1.21 17.52 -13.57
N ARG A 181 0.02 17.16 -13.19
CA ARG A 181 1.19 18.04 -13.26
C ARG A 181 1.59 18.44 -14.69
N ARG A 182 1.17 17.66 -15.70
CA ARG A 182 1.47 17.87 -17.11
C ARG A 182 0.20 18.25 -17.86
N ASP A 183 0.34 18.50 -19.15
CA ASP A 183 -0.75 18.71 -20.09
C ASP A 183 -1.37 17.40 -20.62
N GLU A 184 -0.84 16.25 -20.17
CA GLU A 184 -1.36 14.92 -20.50
C GLU A 184 -1.23 13.94 -19.35
N MET A 185 -2.09 12.93 -19.32
CA MET A 185 -1.98 11.79 -18.41
C MET A 185 -1.01 10.74 -18.97
N ARG A 186 -0.39 9.98 -18.09
CA ARG A 186 0.42 8.80 -18.43
C ARG A 186 -0.39 7.50 -18.47
N ALA A 187 -1.63 7.56 -18.06
CA ALA A 187 -2.56 6.44 -18.11
C ALA A 187 -2.72 5.93 -19.56
N SER A 188 -3.15 4.68 -19.73
CA SER A 188 -3.52 4.13 -21.02
C SER A 188 -4.61 4.98 -21.69
N LYS A 189 -4.64 5.03 -23.02
CA LYS A 189 -5.59 5.88 -23.74
C LYS A 189 -7.04 5.59 -23.39
N ILE A 190 -7.37 4.32 -23.14
CA ILE A 190 -8.72 3.92 -22.73
C ILE A 190 -9.08 4.46 -21.34
N MET A 191 -8.13 4.50 -20.42
CA MET A 191 -8.35 5.03 -19.09
C MET A 191 -8.42 6.57 -19.09
N GLN A 192 -7.59 7.22 -19.91
CA GLN A 192 -7.70 8.67 -20.14
C GLN A 192 -9.10 9.04 -20.62
N GLN A 193 -9.60 8.32 -21.64
CA GLN A 193 -10.92 8.57 -22.22
C GLN A 193 -12.03 8.39 -21.17
N ARG A 194 -11.95 7.35 -20.33
CA ARG A 194 -12.91 7.14 -19.24
C ARG A 194 -12.95 8.31 -18.26
N VAL A 195 -11.79 8.83 -17.87
CA VAL A 195 -11.73 10.02 -17.00
C VAL A 195 -12.37 11.23 -17.66
N LEU A 196 -12.05 11.50 -18.93
CA LEU A 196 -12.54 12.67 -19.68
C LEU A 196 -14.03 12.57 -20.01
N ASP A 197 -14.58 11.38 -20.19
CA ASP A 197 -16.00 11.14 -20.46
C ASP A 197 -16.87 11.13 -19.20
N THR A 198 -16.26 11.14 -18.01
CA THR A 198 -17.01 11.10 -16.75
C THR A 198 -17.40 12.51 -16.34
N GLU A 199 -18.70 12.81 -16.35
CA GLU A 199 -19.28 14.16 -16.22
C GLU A 199 -18.86 14.91 -14.94
N ASN A 200 -18.73 14.20 -13.82
CA ASN A 200 -18.39 14.79 -12.53
C ASN A 200 -16.87 14.71 -12.20
N ILE A 201 -16.05 14.40 -13.18
CA ILE A 201 -14.58 14.54 -13.07
C ILE A 201 -14.14 15.83 -13.76
N GLU A 202 -13.42 16.67 -13.05
CA GLU A 202 -12.74 17.84 -13.60
C GLU A 202 -11.23 17.65 -13.56
N VAL A 203 -10.58 17.67 -14.72
CA VAL A 203 -9.13 17.53 -14.82
C VAL A 203 -8.47 18.91 -14.84
N HIS A 204 -7.60 19.16 -13.87
CA HIS A 204 -6.77 20.35 -13.76
C HIS A 204 -5.39 20.04 -14.33
N TRP A 205 -5.17 20.44 -15.58
CA TRP A 205 -3.90 20.26 -16.27
C TRP A 205 -2.84 21.24 -15.80
N ASN A 206 -1.56 20.84 -15.94
CA ASN A 206 -0.41 21.65 -15.55
C ASN A 206 -0.50 22.14 -14.08
N THR A 207 -1.10 21.31 -13.22
CA THR A 207 -1.43 21.71 -11.85
C THR A 207 -0.64 20.90 -10.84
N GLU A 208 0.01 21.58 -9.92
CA GLU A 208 0.75 21.01 -8.81
C GLU A 208 0.05 21.36 -7.48
N THR A 209 0.14 20.43 -6.53
CA THR A 209 -0.34 20.66 -5.17
C THR A 209 0.72 21.40 -4.37
N LEU A 210 0.36 22.54 -3.81
CA LEU A 210 1.23 23.33 -2.92
C LEU A 210 1.11 22.89 -1.47
N ASP A 211 -0.11 22.67 -0.99
CA ASP A 211 -0.37 22.17 0.35
C ASP A 211 -1.84 21.72 0.49
N VAL A 212 -2.13 20.98 1.55
CA VAL A 212 -3.48 20.62 1.95
C VAL A 212 -3.93 21.59 3.05
N VAL A 213 -5.15 22.10 2.93
CA VAL A 213 -5.72 23.08 3.86
C VAL A 213 -6.68 22.38 4.82
N GLY A 214 -6.63 22.75 6.09
CA GLY A 214 -7.50 22.25 7.15
C GLY A 214 -6.76 22.08 8.47
N ASP A 215 -7.48 22.07 9.57
CA ASP A 215 -6.91 21.87 10.91
C ASP A 215 -7.07 20.42 11.40
N GLN A 216 -8.27 19.93 11.58
CA GLN A 216 -8.52 18.54 11.97
C GLN A 216 -8.85 17.65 10.77
N THR A 217 -9.50 18.23 9.75
CA THR A 217 -9.91 17.56 8.52
C THR A 217 -9.51 18.39 7.32
N VAL A 218 -9.51 17.77 6.15
CA VAL A 218 -9.32 18.47 4.87
C VAL A 218 -10.48 19.43 4.63
N GLU A 219 -10.15 20.70 4.39
CA GLU A 219 -11.10 21.78 4.02
C GLU A 219 -10.81 22.29 2.61
N GLY A 220 -9.65 21.95 2.07
CA GLY A 220 -9.27 22.35 0.73
C GLY A 220 -7.86 21.90 0.34
N VAL A 221 -7.51 22.19 -0.90
CA VAL A 221 -6.17 21.93 -1.45
C VAL A 221 -5.70 23.19 -2.17
N ARG A 222 -4.55 23.73 -1.76
CA ARG A 222 -3.87 24.81 -2.49
C ARG A 222 -3.11 24.23 -3.67
N ILE A 223 -3.40 24.81 -4.83
CA ILE A 223 -2.81 24.37 -6.10
C ILE A 223 -2.17 25.55 -6.83
N ILE A 224 -1.24 25.24 -7.72
CA ILE A 224 -0.63 26.19 -8.64
C ILE A 224 -0.66 25.64 -10.06
N ASN A 225 -1.07 26.46 -11.01
CA ASN A 225 -0.82 26.15 -12.40
C ASN A 225 0.67 26.41 -12.70
N ASN A 226 1.41 25.36 -13.06
CA ASN A 226 2.86 25.46 -13.21
C ASN A 226 3.32 26.19 -14.49
N GLN A 227 2.38 26.51 -15.41
CA GLN A 227 2.62 27.32 -16.60
C GLN A 227 2.34 28.80 -16.34
N THR A 228 1.13 29.12 -15.85
CA THR A 228 0.70 30.51 -15.62
C THR A 228 1.18 31.09 -14.29
N LYS A 229 1.60 30.22 -13.36
CA LYS A 229 1.96 30.56 -11.98
C LYS A 229 0.80 31.09 -11.12
N GLU A 230 -0.42 30.92 -11.59
CA GLU A 230 -1.61 31.27 -10.86
C GLU A 230 -1.88 30.26 -9.73
N GLU A 231 -2.00 30.77 -8.51
CA GLU A 231 -2.38 29.97 -7.34
C GLU A 231 -3.86 30.09 -7.08
N SER A 232 -4.46 28.98 -6.64
CA SER A 232 -5.85 28.93 -6.20
C SER A 232 -6.05 27.87 -5.12
N THR A 233 -7.25 27.85 -4.54
CA THR A 233 -7.61 26.83 -3.55
C THR A 233 -8.90 26.15 -3.98
N LEU A 234 -8.86 24.83 -4.09
CA LEU A 234 -10.04 24.01 -4.29
C LEU A 234 -10.65 23.70 -2.92
N THR A 235 -11.93 24.00 -2.75
CA THR A 235 -12.68 23.62 -1.56
C THR A 235 -13.12 22.17 -1.70
N VAL A 236 -12.51 21.27 -0.93
CA VAL A 236 -12.77 19.84 -0.96
C VAL A 236 -12.66 19.27 0.45
N THR A 237 -13.31 18.16 0.71
CA THR A 237 -13.33 17.51 2.04
C THR A 237 -12.44 16.28 2.13
N GLY A 238 -11.91 15.81 1.00
CA GLY A 238 -10.98 14.69 0.94
C GLY A 238 -9.90 14.93 -0.11
N PHE A 239 -8.69 14.44 0.18
CA PHE A 239 -7.54 14.51 -0.72
C PHE A 239 -6.92 13.14 -0.92
N PHE A 240 -6.95 12.64 -2.15
CA PHE A 240 -6.43 11.32 -2.52
C PHE A 240 -5.10 11.44 -3.27
N VAL A 241 -4.10 10.67 -2.83
CA VAL A 241 -2.74 10.71 -3.39
C VAL A 241 -2.48 9.46 -4.20
N ALA A 242 -2.76 9.51 -5.51
CA ALA A 242 -2.66 8.40 -6.45
C ALA A 242 -1.40 8.49 -7.33
N ILE A 243 -0.24 8.72 -6.73
CA ILE A 243 1.06 8.86 -7.42
C ILE A 243 1.87 7.57 -7.45
N GLY A 244 1.24 6.45 -7.06
CA GLY A 244 1.77 5.09 -7.08
C GLY A 244 2.35 4.65 -5.75
N HIS A 245 2.84 3.41 -5.74
CA HIS A 245 3.44 2.75 -4.59
C HIS A 245 4.91 2.45 -4.87
N LYS A 246 5.70 2.30 -3.82
CA LYS A 246 7.07 1.79 -3.88
C LYS A 246 7.06 0.40 -3.25
N PRO A 247 7.38 -0.68 -3.99
CA PRO A 247 7.55 -2.00 -3.43
C PRO A 247 8.66 -2.02 -2.37
N ASN A 248 8.43 -2.73 -1.27
CA ASN A 248 9.42 -2.88 -0.19
C ASN A 248 10.39 -4.02 -0.51
N THR A 249 11.07 -3.92 -1.65
CA THR A 249 11.90 -4.99 -2.23
C THR A 249 13.37 -4.60 -2.40
N ASP A 250 13.76 -3.43 -1.93
CA ASP A 250 15.13 -2.91 -2.12
C ASP A 250 16.21 -3.88 -1.62
N ILE A 251 15.93 -4.63 -0.53
CA ILE A 251 16.86 -5.61 0.06
C ILE A 251 17.13 -6.83 -0.84
N PHE A 252 16.27 -7.08 -1.82
CA PHE A 252 16.39 -8.21 -2.76
C PHE A 252 17.07 -7.83 -4.08
N LYS A 253 17.47 -6.56 -4.25
CA LYS A 253 18.18 -6.11 -5.46
C LYS A 253 19.48 -6.87 -5.65
N GLY A 254 19.69 -7.35 -6.87
CA GLY A 254 20.85 -8.17 -7.23
C GLY A 254 20.73 -9.66 -6.86
N TRP A 255 19.68 -10.06 -6.14
CA TRP A 255 19.39 -11.43 -5.80
C TRP A 255 18.22 -12.01 -6.61
N LEU A 256 17.22 -11.18 -6.90
CA LEU A 256 16.03 -11.57 -7.63
C LEU A 256 15.80 -10.63 -8.80
N ASP A 257 15.21 -11.15 -9.87
CA ASP A 257 14.81 -10.35 -11.02
C ASP A 257 13.68 -9.40 -10.66
N MET A 258 13.85 -8.13 -11.03
CA MET A 258 12.89 -7.06 -10.78
C MET A 258 12.70 -6.24 -12.05
N ASP A 259 11.50 -5.69 -12.21
CA ASP A 259 11.25 -4.70 -13.24
C ASP A 259 11.81 -3.30 -12.85
N SER A 260 11.66 -2.33 -13.75
CA SER A 260 12.11 -0.95 -13.52
C SER A 260 11.40 -0.23 -12.36
N THR A 261 10.30 -0.79 -11.87
CA THR A 261 9.52 -0.27 -10.72
C THR A 261 9.84 -0.98 -9.41
N CYS A 262 10.82 -1.88 -9.42
CA CYS A 262 11.24 -2.73 -8.29
C CYS A 262 10.19 -3.78 -7.89
N LEU A 263 9.25 -4.14 -8.77
CA LEU A 263 8.39 -5.29 -8.60
C LEU A 263 9.19 -6.58 -8.89
N LEU A 264 9.04 -7.56 -8.00
CA LEU A 264 9.64 -8.88 -8.20
C LEU A 264 9.01 -9.56 -9.41
N TYR A 265 9.85 -10.02 -10.31
CA TYR A 265 9.42 -10.77 -11.49
C TYR A 265 9.25 -12.24 -11.11
N THR A 266 8.04 -12.77 -11.27
CA THR A 266 7.80 -14.20 -11.08
C THR A 266 8.01 -14.92 -12.40
N SER A 267 9.07 -15.75 -12.50
CA SER A 267 9.15 -16.73 -13.57
C SER A 267 8.08 -17.81 -13.38
N PRO A 268 7.51 -18.39 -14.47
CA PRO A 268 6.63 -19.54 -14.34
C PRO A 268 7.32 -20.64 -13.56
N SER A 269 6.65 -21.17 -12.52
CA SER A 269 7.16 -22.33 -11.81
C SER A 269 7.37 -23.46 -12.81
N PRO A 270 8.52 -24.11 -12.85
CA PRO A 270 8.68 -25.31 -13.65
C PRO A 270 7.68 -26.35 -13.16
N ARG A 271 6.84 -26.82 -14.09
CA ARG A 271 5.89 -27.91 -13.85
C ARG A 271 6.61 -29.24 -13.82
#